data_5c8e67f277eab1f7a5fccdb72ae476c5
#
_entry.id   5c8e67f277eab1f7a5fccdb72ae476c5
#
_cell.length_a   1.000
_cell.length_b   1.000
_cell.length_c   1.000
_cell.angle_alpha   90.00
_cell.angle_beta   90.00
_cell.angle_gamma   90.00
#
_symmetry.space_group_name_H-M   'P 1'
#
loop_
_entity.id
_entity.type
_entity.pdbx_description
1 polymer ?
#
loop_
_entity_poly.entity_id
_entity_poly.type
_entity_poly.pdbx_seq_one_letter_code
_entity_poly.pdbx_strand_id
1 'polypeptide(L)'
;VLAQIDNAMNKDNKPYFQSAMYYMETGKDLTKANAWFNKAIEQNPTAFWIHYNNANCLAKMGKKSEAIAMSNKSIELATAAKNDDYIALNKKLQATLK
;
A
#
# COMPACT_ATOMS: atom_id res chain seq x y z
N VAL A 1 12.99 -12.00 11.28
CA VAL A 1 12.56 -13.04 10.72
C VAL A 1 11.06 -13.22 10.80
N LEU A 2 10.48 -14.07 9.98
CA LEU A 2 9.02 -14.13 9.81
C LEU A 2 8.28 -14.43 11.10
N ALA A 3 8.79 -15.34 11.94
CA ALA A 3 8.13 -15.66 13.20
C ALA A 3 8.05 -14.44 14.12
N GLN A 4 9.09 -13.63 14.15
CA GLN A 4 9.11 -12.40 14.95
C GLN A 4 8.13 -11.38 14.40
N ILE A 5 8.02 -11.30 13.07
CA ILE A 5 7.07 -10.40 12.43
C ILE A 5 5.65 -10.82 12.79
N ASP A 6 5.36 -12.11 12.71
CA ASP A 6 4.04 -12.61 13.07
C ASP A 6 3.70 -12.33 14.52
N ASN A 7 4.66 -12.50 15.43
CA ASN A 7 4.44 -12.17 16.84
C ASN A 7 4.16 -10.69 17.03
N ALA A 8 4.89 -9.84 16.34
CA ALA A 8 4.65 -8.39 16.40
C ALA A 8 3.27 -8.04 15.89
N MET A 9 2.80 -8.72 14.85
CA MET A 9 1.49 -8.48 14.27
C MET A 9 0.33 -8.91 15.16
N ASN A 10 0.60 -9.70 16.18
CA ASN A 10 -0.42 -10.09 17.16
C ASN A 10 -0.57 -9.09 18.29
N LYS A 11 0.18 -8.00 18.25
CA LYS A 11 0.13 -6.94 19.26
C LYS A 11 -0.52 -5.69 18.67
N ASP A 12 -0.90 -4.75 19.51
CA ASP A 12 -1.54 -3.51 19.08
C ASP A 12 -0.68 -2.70 18.13
N ASN A 13 0.62 -2.71 18.32
CA ASN A 13 1.57 -1.93 17.55
C ASN A 13 2.19 -2.79 16.45
N LYS A 14 1.41 -3.10 15.43
CA LYS A 14 1.79 -4.08 14.42
C LYS A 14 2.45 -3.44 13.21
N PRO A 15 3.60 -3.96 12.73
CA PRO A 15 4.33 -3.40 11.59
C PRO A 15 3.80 -3.92 10.25
N TYR A 16 2.50 -3.84 10.03
CA TYR A 16 1.91 -4.34 8.78
C TYR A 16 2.48 -3.62 7.56
N PHE A 17 2.59 -2.29 7.64
CA PHE A 17 3.09 -1.53 6.51
C PHE A 17 4.53 -1.89 6.16
N GLN A 18 5.40 -1.95 7.14
CA GLN A 18 6.80 -2.27 6.93
C GLN A 18 6.97 -3.68 6.37
N SER A 19 6.21 -4.63 6.90
CA SER A 19 6.24 -6.01 6.43
C SER A 19 5.74 -6.11 5.00
N ALA A 20 4.67 -5.39 4.69
CA ALA A 20 4.13 -5.36 3.32
C ALA A 20 5.16 -4.78 2.35
N MET A 21 5.84 -3.70 2.74
CA MET A 21 6.88 -3.10 1.91
C MET A 21 8.01 -4.08 1.63
N TYR A 22 8.43 -4.81 2.66
CA TYR A 22 9.47 -5.81 2.51
C TYR A 22 9.09 -6.86 1.47
N TYR A 23 7.89 -7.43 1.59
CA TYR A 23 7.45 -8.45 0.63
C TYR A 23 7.27 -7.90 -0.77
N MET A 24 6.79 -6.67 -0.88
CA MET A 24 6.63 -6.03 -2.19
C MET A 24 7.98 -5.75 -2.86
N GLU A 25 8.91 -5.18 -2.11
CA GLU A 25 10.22 -4.78 -2.65
C GLU A 25 11.07 -5.98 -3.04
N THR A 26 10.99 -7.06 -2.27
CA THR A 26 11.73 -8.27 -2.58
C THR A 26 11.04 -9.15 -3.62
N GLY A 27 9.77 -8.86 -3.90
CA GLY A 27 8.98 -9.64 -4.85
C GLY A 27 8.71 -11.06 -4.41
N LYS A 28 8.89 -11.36 -3.12
CA LYS A 28 8.74 -12.73 -2.62
C LYS A 28 7.29 -13.21 -2.61
N ASP A 29 6.38 -12.35 -2.19
CA ASP A 29 4.96 -12.72 -2.11
C ASP A 29 4.10 -11.46 -2.17
N LEU A 30 3.71 -11.11 -3.40
CA LEU A 30 2.91 -9.91 -3.61
C LEU A 30 1.50 -10.05 -3.03
N THR A 31 0.95 -11.25 -3.03
CA THR A 31 -0.37 -11.50 -2.43
C THR A 31 -0.34 -11.22 -0.94
N LYS A 32 0.70 -11.68 -0.27
CA LYS A 32 0.88 -11.44 1.17
C LYS A 32 1.11 -9.96 1.44
N ALA A 33 1.90 -9.30 0.60
CA ALA A 33 2.12 -7.86 0.73
C ALA A 33 0.81 -7.11 0.63
N ASN A 34 -0.03 -7.45 -0.35
CA ASN A 34 -1.34 -6.82 -0.51
C ASN A 34 -2.22 -7.02 0.73
N ALA A 35 -2.25 -8.23 1.28
CA ALA A 35 -3.03 -8.53 2.47
C ALA A 35 -2.57 -7.69 3.66
N TRP A 36 -1.26 -7.55 3.82
CA TRP A 36 -0.71 -6.76 4.92
C TRP A 36 -0.90 -5.26 4.72
N PHE A 37 -0.85 -4.78 3.48
CA PHE A 37 -1.23 -3.38 3.20
C PHE A 37 -2.68 -3.14 3.59
N ASN A 38 -3.58 -4.08 3.28
CA ASN A 38 -4.98 -3.95 3.67
C ASN A 38 -5.14 -3.89 5.19
N LYS A 39 -4.36 -4.69 5.92
CA LYS A 39 -4.37 -4.63 7.39
C LYS A 39 -3.87 -3.29 7.90
N ALA A 40 -2.82 -2.76 7.29
CA ALA A 40 -2.31 -1.44 7.66
C ALA A 40 -3.34 -0.34 7.39
N ILE A 41 -4.08 -0.46 6.30
CA ILE A 41 -5.14 0.49 5.96
C ILE A 41 -6.26 0.42 7.01
N GLU A 42 -6.63 -0.79 7.46
CA GLU A 42 -7.65 -0.95 8.50
C GLU A 42 -7.24 -0.21 9.78
N GLN A 43 -5.96 -0.23 10.12
CA GLN A 43 -5.45 0.44 11.31
C GLN A 43 -5.31 1.95 11.12
N ASN A 44 -5.10 2.38 9.88
CA ASN A 44 -4.86 3.79 9.57
C ASN A 44 -5.51 4.14 8.22
N PRO A 45 -6.86 4.27 8.21
CA PRO A 45 -7.60 4.42 6.95
C PRO A 45 -7.29 5.67 6.15
N THR A 46 -6.73 6.70 6.78
CA THR A 46 -6.42 7.96 6.09
C THR A 46 -4.97 8.05 5.64
N ALA A 47 -4.20 6.98 5.78
CA ALA A 47 -2.79 6.96 5.41
C ALA A 47 -2.64 6.84 3.89
N PHE A 48 -2.57 7.97 3.20
CA PHE A 48 -2.47 7.99 1.74
C PHE A 48 -1.22 7.25 1.23
N TRP A 49 -0.13 7.28 1.97
CA TRP A 49 1.10 6.59 1.56
C TRP A 49 0.92 5.07 1.55
N ILE A 50 0.08 4.52 2.43
CA ILE A 50 -0.20 3.09 2.43
C ILE A 50 -1.05 2.73 1.22
N HIS A 51 -2.06 3.53 0.92
CA HIS A 51 -2.90 3.32 -0.26
C HIS A 51 -2.06 3.37 -1.54
N TYR A 52 -1.15 4.34 -1.63
CA TYR A 52 -0.26 4.46 -2.79
C TYR A 52 0.61 3.21 -2.96
N ASN A 53 1.24 2.77 -1.88
CA ASN A 53 2.10 1.58 -1.96
C ASN A 53 1.31 0.31 -2.26
N ASN A 54 0.09 0.20 -1.72
CA ASN A 54 -0.78 -0.92 -2.06
C ASN A 54 -1.18 -0.88 -3.54
N ALA A 55 -1.40 0.32 -4.09
CA ALA A 55 -1.67 0.47 -5.52
C ALA A 55 -0.49 -0.03 -6.34
N ASN A 56 0.74 0.29 -5.94
CA ASN A 56 1.93 -0.25 -6.60
C ASN A 56 1.97 -1.77 -6.53
N CYS A 57 1.64 -2.33 -5.39
CA CYS A 57 1.60 -3.78 -5.20
C CYS A 57 0.59 -4.42 -6.16
N LEU A 58 -0.61 -3.86 -6.23
CA LEU A 58 -1.65 -4.36 -7.12
C LEU A 58 -1.23 -4.27 -8.59
N ALA A 59 -0.55 -3.19 -8.96
CA ALA A 59 -0.02 -3.01 -10.30
C ALA A 59 0.99 -4.11 -10.65
N LYS A 60 1.87 -4.44 -9.70
CA LYS A 60 2.85 -5.52 -9.89
C LYS A 60 2.18 -6.88 -10.02
N MET A 61 1.01 -7.04 -9.42
CA MET A 61 0.23 -8.28 -9.51
C MET A 61 -0.59 -8.35 -10.81
N GLY A 62 -0.56 -7.31 -11.62
CA GLY A 62 -1.33 -7.25 -12.86
C GLY A 62 -2.79 -6.86 -12.66
N LYS A 63 -3.16 -6.39 -11.49
CA LYS A 63 -4.53 -6.00 -11.16
C LYS A 63 -4.72 -4.50 -11.39
N LYS A 64 -4.74 -4.10 -12.65
CA LYS A 64 -4.75 -2.68 -13.02
C LYS A 64 -5.95 -1.92 -12.49
N SER A 65 -7.15 -2.47 -12.63
CA SER A 65 -8.37 -1.79 -12.17
C SER A 65 -8.35 -1.53 -10.67
N GLU A 66 -7.93 -2.53 -9.91
CA GLU A 66 -7.83 -2.39 -8.45
C GLU A 66 -6.73 -1.41 -8.06
N ALA A 67 -5.61 -1.44 -8.80
CA ALA A 67 -4.52 -0.50 -8.56
C ALA A 67 -4.96 0.94 -8.78
N ILE A 68 -5.71 1.19 -9.86
CA ILE A 68 -6.22 2.53 -10.15
C ILE A 68 -7.20 2.99 -9.08
N ALA A 69 -8.10 2.11 -8.64
CA ALA A 69 -9.05 2.44 -7.58
C ALA A 69 -8.33 2.81 -6.28
N MET A 70 -7.31 2.04 -5.91
CA MET A 70 -6.52 2.30 -4.70
C MET A 70 -5.73 3.60 -4.84
N SER A 71 -5.16 3.85 -6.01
CA SER A 71 -4.45 5.09 -6.30
C SER A 71 -5.37 6.31 -6.21
N ASN A 72 -6.59 6.20 -6.72
CA ASN A 72 -7.58 7.27 -6.61
C ASN A 72 -7.90 7.59 -5.15
N LYS A 73 -8.01 6.56 -4.32
CA LYS A 73 -8.23 6.76 -2.89
C LYS A 73 -7.06 7.47 -2.24
N SER A 74 -5.84 7.09 -2.62
CA SER A 74 -4.65 7.77 -2.15
C SER A 74 -4.65 9.24 -2.55
N ILE A 75 -5.02 9.56 -3.79
CA ILE A 75 -5.10 10.95 -4.26
C ILE A 75 -6.11 11.74 -3.42
N GLU A 76 -7.27 11.14 -3.18
CA GLU A 76 -8.32 11.79 -2.37
C GLU A 76 -7.79 12.14 -0.98
N LEU A 77 -7.14 11.19 -0.33
CA LEU A 77 -6.59 11.40 1.01
C LEU A 77 -5.42 12.37 1.01
N ALA A 78 -4.55 12.27 0.01
CA ALA A 78 -3.42 13.20 -0.11
C ALA A 78 -3.89 14.62 -0.39
N THR A 79 -4.96 14.77 -1.16
CA THR A 79 -5.57 16.08 -1.41
C THR A 79 -6.09 16.68 -0.11
N ALA A 80 -6.77 15.89 0.71
CA ALA A 80 -7.25 16.35 2.01
C ALA A 80 -6.09 16.76 2.92
N ALA A 81 -4.96 16.07 2.81
CA ALA A 81 -3.77 16.36 3.60
C ALA A 81 -2.89 17.44 2.96
N LYS A 82 -3.27 17.91 1.78
CA LYS A 82 -2.50 18.91 1.00
C LYS A 82 -1.09 18.43 0.68
N ASN A 83 -0.97 17.14 0.34
CA ASN A 83 0.30 16.52 0.00
C ASN A 83 0.41 16.35 -1.52
N ASP A 84 0.95 17.36 -2.18
CA ASP A 84 1.06 17.37 -3.63
C ASP A 84 2.02 16.31 -4.16
N ASP A 85 3.03 15.95 -3.38
CA ASP A 85 4.00 14.94 -3.78
C ASP A 85 3.33 13.60 -4.05
N TYR A 86 2.46 13.15 -3.15
CA TYR A 86 1.77 11.87 -3.34
C TYR A 86 0.69 11.95 -4.42
N ILE A 87 0.10 13.12 -4.61
CA ILE A 87 -0.82 13.31 -5.73
C ILE A 87 -0.08 13.09 -7.05
N ALA A 88 1.09 13.71 -7.19
CA ALA A 88 1.91 13.56 -8.40
C ALA A 88 2.37 12.12 -8.60
N LEU A 89 2.80 11.46 -7.53
CA LEU A 89 3.24 10.06 -7.59
C LEU A 89 2.10 9.14 -8.06
N ASN A 90 0.89 9.36 -7.55
CA ASN A 90 -0.26 8.55 -7.95
C ASN A 90 -0.64 8.77 -9.40
N LYS A 91 -0.59 10.02 -9.87
CA LYS A 91 -0.88 10.32 -11.27
C LYS A 91 0.14 9.67 -12.19
N LYS A 92 1.39 9.67 -11.80
CA LYS A 92 2.46 9.01 -12.55
C LYS A 92 2.22 7.50 -12.60
N LEU A 93 1.84 6.91 -11.47
CA LEU A 93 1.53 5.49 -11.41
C LEU A 93 0.38 5.16 -12.35
N GLN A 94 -0.71 5.93 -12.31
CA GLN A 94 -1.87 5.68 -13.17
C GLN A 94 -1.51 5.79 -14.64
N ALA A 95 -0.61 6.69 -15.00
CA ALA A 95 -0.17 6.83 -16.38
C ALA A 95 0.50 5.56 -16.90
N THR A 96 1.19 4.82 -16.02
CA THR A 96 1.83 3.56 -16.42
C THR A 96 0.83 2.41 -16.53
N LEU A 97 -0.38 2.57 -16.02
CA LEU A 97 -1.38 1.51 -15.99
C LEU A 97 -2.40 1.61 -17.12
N LYS A 98 -2.35 2.65 -17.90
CA LYS A 98 -3.28 2.85 -19.03
C LYS A 98 -2.90 2.06 -20.26
#